data_d30d3c2eec8317d0b9c607e2f2d9e3b5
#
_entry.id   d30d3c2eec8317d0b9c607e2f2d9e3b5
#
_cell.length_a   1.000
_cell.length_b   1.000
_cell.length_c   1.000
_cell.angle_alpha   90.00
_cell.angle_beta   90.00
_cell.angle_gamma   90.00
#
_symmetry.space_group_name_H-M   'P 1'
#
loop_
_entity.id
_entity.type
_entity.pdbx_description
1 polymer ?
#
loop_
_entity_poly.entity_id
_entity_poly.type
_entity_poly.pdbx_seq_one_letter_code
_entity_poly.pdbx_strand_id
1 'polypeptide(L)'
;MTLNHLRPMGQISNPMRGILRRCAAAVVAAPLLASLWLGFAAAQSGEKGAPPEADTALVLAVDVSDSVDAERYRLQMEGIAWALEDPGVIDAITSGPRGGIVLSLVAWSDSTEIAMPWAWIRNAGDARRVAGLVRGLPQKGGEYTCLARMLSRVRDHVVPHAPGDARRVVVDVSGDGIDNCEVRRATDAARDALLAQGVTINGLPIIVAGENDVVGVGTFRRPGFAFEDLGLDRDATTLDAWYRDHVIGGAGAFLHVAHGYEDFGRAFRQKFVTEISALPH
;
A
#
# COMPACT_ATOMS: atom_id res chain seq x y z
N MET A 1 35.82 -47.10 25.69
CA MET A 1 36.39 -46.47 26.92
C MET A 1 35.41 -45.41 27.31
N THR A 2 34.59 -45.77 28.24
CA THR A 2 34.34 -45.28 29.61
C THR A 2 33.62 -43.93 29.62
N LEU A 3 32.36 -43.94 29.85
CA LEU A 3 31.52 -44.04 31.08
C LEU A 3 31.41 -42.74 31.88
N ASN A 4 30.14 -42.32 31.99
CA ASN A 4 29.41 -41.92 33.21
C ASN A 4 29.71 -40.58 33.89
N HIS A 5 28.69 -39.75 34.10
CA HIS A 5 28.02 -39.70 35.41
C HIS A 5 26.67 -38.93 35.38
N LEU A 6 25.67 -39.66 35.83
CA LEU A 6 24.35 -39.19 36.27
C LEU A 6 24.37 -38.77 37.74
N ARG A 7 23.45 -37.88 38.12
CA ARG A 7 22.62 -37.80 39.37
C ARG A 7 22.75 -36.51 40.19
N PRO A 8 21.80 -36.26 41.10
CA PRO A 8 20.34 -36.46 41.05
C PRO A 8 19.48 -35.28 41.63
N MET A 9 18.19 -35.54 41.64
CA MET A 9 17.07 -34.88 42.31
C MET A 9 17.28 -34.44 43.78
N GLY A 10 16.64 -33.36 44.17
CA GLY A 10 16.34 -33.00 45.56
C GLY A 10 14.96 -32.42 45.73
N GLN A 11 14.02 -33.28 46.13
CA GLN A 11 12.73 -32.90 46.77
C GLN A 11 12.95 -32.59 48.23
N ILE A 12 12.26 -31.56 48.76
CA ILE A 12 11.91 -31.45 50.19
C ILE A 12 10.61 -30.58 50.26
N SER A 13 9.47 -31.15 50.39
CA SER A 13 8.55 -31.41 51.52
C SER A 13 8.18 -30.23 52.42
N ASN A 14 6.83 -30.03 52.47
CA ASN A 14 6.03 -29.32 53.47
C ASN A 14 6.27 -29.76 54.93
N PRO A 15 5.97 -28.96 55.96
CA PRO A 15 4.70 -29.21 56.64
C PRO A 15 3.97 -27.99 57.32
N MET A 16 2.70 -27.96 57.23
CA MET A 16 1.62 -28.03 58.21
C MET A 16 1.63 -27.25 59.55
N ARG A 17 0.40 -26.83 59.90
CA ARG A 17 -0.25 -26.53 61.19
C ARG A 17 -0.06 -25.12 61.71
N GLY A 18 -1.07 -24.31 61.94
CA GLY A 18 -2.41 -24.53 62.47
C GLY A 18 -2.57 -23.66 63.70
N ILE A 19 -3.53 -22.75 63.77
CA ILE A 19 -4.14 -22.27 65.02
C ILE A 19 -5.51 -21.65 64.70
N LEU A 20 -6.56 -22.35 65.17
CA LEU A 20 -7.87 -21.81 65.40
C LEU A 20 -7.85 -20.80 66.54
N ARG A 21 -8.51 -19.66 66.39
CA ARG A 21 -9.14 -18.96 67.51
C ARG A 21 -10.52 -18.44 67.09
N ARG A 22 -11.52 -18.99 67.76
CA ARG A 22 -12.93 -18.53 67.82
C ARG A 22 -12.98 -17.24 68.62
N CYS A 23 -13.72 -16.26 68.18
CA CYS A 23 -14.44 -15.33 69.04
C CYS A 23 -15.76 -14.93 68.40
N ALA A 24 -16.74 -14.82 69.29
CA ALA A 24 -18.17 -14.86 69.07
C ALA A 24 -18.81 -13.51 68.64
N ALA A 25 -19.88 -13.64 67.95
CA ALA A 25 -21.09 -12.85 67.81
C ALA A 25 -21.20 -11.47 68.49
N ALA A 26 -21.52 -10.45 67.67
CA ALA A 26 -22.45 -9.40 68.09
C ALA A 26 -23.38 -9.08 66.92
N VAL A 27 -24.66 -9.46 67.08
CA VAL A 27 -25.77 -9.10 66.22
C VAL A 27 -26.19 -7.69 66.65
N VAL A 28 -26.02 -6.72 65.70
CA VAL A 28 -26.66 -5.40 65.79
C VAL A 28 -27.60 -5.29 64.60
N ALA A 29 -28.86 -5.34 64.85
CA ALA A 29 -29.92 -5.03 63.92
C ALA A 29 -29.98 -3.53 63.72
N ALA A 30 -29.89 -3.05 62.46
CA ALA A 30 -30.25 -1.70 62.09
C ALA A 30 -31.00 -1.70 60.73
N PRO A 31 -31.94 -0.78 60.50
CA PRO A 31 -33.09 -0.99 59.66
C PRO A 31 -32.82 -0.75 58.16
N LEU A 32 -33.65 -1.48 57.39
CA LEU A 32 -33.86 -1.30 55.95
C LEU A 32 -34.14 0.17 55.57
N LEU A 33 -33.21 0.79 54.87
CA LEU A 33 -33.48 1.88 53.94
C LEU A 33 -33.21 1.32 52.55
N ALA A 34 -34.27 0.82 51.93
CA ALA A 34 -34.28 0.46 50.51
C ALA A 34 -34.24 1.77 49.70
N SER A 35 -33.06 2.23 49.43
CA SER A 35 -32.82 3.26 48.41
C SER A 35 -32.98 2.60 47.03
N LEU A 36 -34.11 2.87 46.37
CA LEU A 36 -34.29 2.61 44.93
C LEU A 36 -33.21 3.38 44.15
N TRP A 37 -32.10 2.74 43.87
CA TRP A 37 -31.25 3.14 42.77
C TRP A 37 -31.87 2.55 41.49
N LEU A 38 -32.80 3.31 40.88
CA LEU A 38 -33.11 3.19 39.47
C LEU A 38 -31.83 3.60 38.73
N GLY A 39 -30.94 2.63 38.53
CA GLY A 39 -29.82 2.75 37.61
C GLY A 39 -30.38 3.01 36.22
N PHE A 40 -30.33 4.23 35.78
CA PHE A 40 -30.35 4.57 34.36
C PHE A 40 -29.12 3.89 33.76
N ALA A 41 -29.29 2.63 33.36
CA ALA A 41 -28.45 2.04 32.35
C ALA A 41 -28.78 2.78 31.03
N ALA A 42 -28.18 3.97 30.85
CA ALA A 42 -28.05 4.55 29.54
C ALA A 42 -27.25 3.52 28.73
N ALA A 43 -27.95 2.68 27.98
CA ALA A 43 -27.39 1.95 26.89
C ALA A 43 -26.80 3.02 25.97
N GLN A 44 -25.51 3.26 26.12
CA GLN A 44 -24.71 3.89 25.07
C GLN A 44 -24.69 2.85 23.94
N SER A 45 -25.74 2.85 23.14
CA SER A 45 -25.68 2.41 21.77
C SER A 45 -24.64 3.34 21.14
N GLY A 46 -23.37 2.91 21.18
CA GLY A 46 -22.33 3.53 20.37
C GLY A 46 -22.83 3.46 18.94
N GLU A 47 -23.40 4.55 18.48
CA GLU A 47 -23.57 4.79 17.06
C GLU A 47 -22.18 4.54 16.48
N LYS A 48 -22.02 3.39 15.83
CA LYS A 48 -20.91 3.19 14.91
C LYS A 48 -21.15 4.24 13.84
N GLY A 49 -20.51 5.39 13.98
CA GLY A 49 -20.54 6.41 12.96
C GLY A 49 -20.26 5.76 11.62
N ALA A 50 -20.96 6.20 10.57
CA ALA A 50 -20.71 5.69 9.23
C ALA A 50 -19.18 5.69 8.98
N PRO A 51 -18.66 4.67 8.30
CA PRO A 51 -17.23 4.63 7.99
C PRO A 51 -16.84 5.93 7.28
N PRO A 52 -15.67 6.47 7.54
CA PRO A 52 -15.26 7.72 6.90
C PRO A 52 -15.22 7.52 5.38
N GLU A 53 -15.74 8.47 4.64
CA GLU A 53 -15.84 8.41 3.19
C GLU A 53 -14.67 9.11 2.49
N ALA A 54 -14.27 8.60 1.32
CA ALA A 54 -13.24 9.19 0.46
C ALA A 54 -13.73 9.26 -0.99
N ASP A 55 -13.25 10.25 -1.73
CA ASP A 55 -13.50 10.33 -3.17
C ASP A 55 -12.73 9.24 -3.92
N THR A 56 -11.48 9.01 -3.50
CA THR A 56 -10.60 8.02 -4.11
C THR A 56 -9.75 7.32 -3.04
N ALA A 57 -9.64 5.99 -3.13
CA ALA A 57 -8.56 5.24 -2.52
C ALA A 57 -7.48 5.05 -3.60
N LEU A 58 -6.33 5.71 -3.42
CA LEU A 58 -5.24 5.74 -4.39
C LEU A 58 -4.04 4.95 -3.87
N VAL A 59 -3.59 3.98 -4.65
CA VAL A 59 -2.35 3.25 -4.43
C VAL A 59 -1.31 3.77 -5.41
N LEU A 60 -0.23 4.37 -4.92
CA LEU A 60 0.95 4.68 -5.73
C LEU A 60 1.88 3.47 -5.70
N ALA A 61 2.03 2.80 -6.82
CA ALA A 61 2.95 1.68 -7.00
C ALA A 61 4.20 2.17 -7.75
N VAL A 62 5.31 2.33 -7.01
CA VAL A 62 6.55 2.95 -7.48
C VAL A 62 7.62 1.88 -7.66
N ASP A 63 8.19 1.81 -8.85
CA ASP A 63 9.31 0.93 -9.20
C ASP A 63 10.57 1.34 -8.46
N VAL A 64 11.22 0.35 -7.85
CA VAL A 64 12.51 0.48 -7.16
C VAL A 64 13.48 -0.64 -7.58
N SER A 65 13.30 -1.18 -8.79
CA SER A 65 14.19 -2.19 -9.37
C SER A 65 15.61 -1.63 -9.62
N ASP A 66 16.54 -2.48 -10.00
CA ASP A 66 17.97 -2.15 -10.10
C ASP A 66 18.29 -1.01 -11.09
N SER A 67 17.43 -0.78 -12.08
CA SER A 67 17.50 0.37 -12.98
C SER A 67 17.29 1.73 -12.27
N VAL A 68 16.65 1.71 -11.08
CA VAL A 68 16.37 2.90 -10.29
C VAL A 68 17.46 3.09 -9.24
N ASP A 69 18.51 3.84 -9.60
CA ASP A 69 19.56 4.21 -8.67
C ASP A 69 19.07 5.21 -7.59
N ALA A 70 19.92 5.57 -6.64
CA ALA A 70 19.56 6.43 -5.53
C ALA A 70 19.10 7.83 -5.97
N GLU A 71 19.65 8.36 -7.06
CA GLU A 71 19.25 9.68 -7.59
C GLU A 71 17.89 9.59 -8.27
N ARG A 72 17.66 8.58 -9.09
CA ARG A 72 16.38 8.29 -9.74
C ARG A 72 15.28 8.08 -8.70
N TYR A 73 15.57 7.31 -7.65
CA TYR A 73 14.65 7.14 -6.52
C TYR A 73 14.32 8.46 -5.83
N ARG A 74 15.34 9.27 -5.54
CA ARG A 74 15.15 10.59 -4.93
C ARG A 74 14.24 11.48 -5.79
N LEU A 75 14.45 11.51 -7.12
CA LEU A 75 13.63 12.29 -8.04
C LEU A 75 12.17 11.83 -8.06
N GLN A 76 11.90 10.53 -7.97
CA GLN A 76 10.53 10.00 -7.83
C GLN A 76 9.89 10.47 -6.52
N MET A 77 10.55 10.27 -5.37
CA MET A 77 9.99 10.63 -4.07
C MET A 77 9.77 12.15 -3.93
N GLU A 78 10.73 12.96 -4.37
CA GLU A 78 10.56 14.41 -4.41
C GLU A 78 9.44 14.85 -5.36
N GLY A 79 9.35 14.24 -6.54
CA GLY A 79 8.29 14.53 -7.49
C GLY A 79 6.89 14.26 -6.96
N ILE A 80 6.70 13.13 -6.28
CA ILE A 80 5.44 12.79 -5.58
C ILE A 80 5.15 13.80 -4.47
N ALA A 81 6.17 14.10 -3.64
CA ALA A 81 6.00 15.02 -2.52
C ALA A 81 5.66 16.45 -2.98
N TRP A 82 6.33 16.96 -4.02
CA TRP A 82 6.02 18.27 -4.60
C TRP A 82 4.59 18.32 -5.19
N ALA A 83 4.17 17.26 -5.85
CA ALA A 83 2.81 17.20 -6.36
C ALA A 83 1.76 17.24 -5.22
N LEU A 84 2.01 16.55 -4.11
CA LEU A 84 1.14 16.58 -2.93
C LEU A 84 1.11 17.96 -2.25
N GLU A 85 2.17 18.76 -2.38
CA GLU A 85 2.25 20.13 -1.85
C GLU A 85 1.74 21.19 -2.83
N ASP A 86 1.47 20.83 -4.09
CA ASP A 86 0.97 21.76 -5.10
C ASP A 86 -0.46 22.24 -4.75
N PRO A 87 -0.70 23.56 -4.72
CA PRO A 87 -2.02 24.09 -4.39
C PRO A 87 -3.15 23.56 -5.29
N GLY A 88 -2.91 23.42 -6.60
CA GLY A 88 -3.90 22.91 -7.53
C GLY A 88 -4.23 21.43 -7.29
N VAL A 89 -3.26 20.62 -6.87
CA VAL A 89 -3.48 19.23 -6.43
C VAL A 89 -4.28 19.20 -5.14
N ILE A 90 -3.93 20.02 -4.17
CA ILE A 90 -4.66 20.12 -2.89
C ILE A 90 -6.11 20.54 -3.12
N ASP A 91 -6.33 21.55 -3.97
CA ASP A 91 -7.68 22.00 -4.33
C ASP A 91 -8.46 20.86 -5.02
N ALA A 92 -7.85 20.15 -5.96
CA ALA A 92 -8.49 19.01 -6.62
C ALA A 92 -8.89 17.92 -5.62
N ILE A 93 -8.00 17.57 -4.66
CA ILE A 93 -8.28 16.59 -3.62
C ILE A 93 -9.45 17.01 -2.72
N THR A 94 -9.50 18.28 -2.33
CA THR A 94 -10.44 18.77 -1.31
C THR A 94 -11.78 19.24 -1.88
N SER A 95 -11.85 19.46 -3.20
CA SER A 95 -13.07 19.91 -3.89
C SER A 95 -14.03 18.77 -4.27
N GLY A 96 -13.62 17.52 -4.10
CA GLY A 96 -14.46 16.35 -4.36
C GLY A 96 -15.68 16.28 -3.43
N PRO A 97 -16.74 15.56 -3.80
CA PRO A 97 -17.99 15.50 -3.02
C PRO A 97 -17.83 14.95 -1.61
N ARG A 98 -16.76 14.15 -1.34
CA ARG A 98 -16.43 13.60 -0.04
C ARG A 98 -15.27 14.34 0.64
N GLY A 99 -14.68 15.31 -0.06
CA GLY A 99 -13.69 16.25 0.47
C GLY A 99 -12.36 15.63 0.83
N GLY A 100 -11.93 14.58 0.12
CA GLY A 100 -10.61 14.00 0.38
C GLY A 100 -10.40 12.61 -0.21
N ILE A 101 -9.15 12.17 -0.13
CA ILE A 101 -8.69 10.86 -0.58
C ILE A 101 -7.99 10.10 0.54
N VAL A 102 -7.83 8.79 0.35
CA VAL A 102 -6.86 7.98 1.09
C VAL A 102 -5.78 7.51 0.12
N LEU A 103 -4.53 7.60 0.56
CA LEU A 103 -3.36 7.29 -0.25
C LEU A 103 -2.46 6.29 0.45
N SER A 104 -1.99 5.28 -0.28
CA SER A 104 -0.96 4.33 0.15
C SER A 104 0.16 4.31 -0.90
N LEU A 105 1.40 4.06 -0.49
CA LEU A 105 2.52 3.90 -1.40
C LEU A 105 3.11 2.50 -1.26
N VAL A 106 3.24 1.84 -2.39
CA VAL A 106 3.84 0.52 -2.56
C VAL A 106 5.13 0.68 -3.35
N ALA A 107 6.25 0.27 -2.76
CA ALA A 107 7.52 0.13 -3.46
C ALA A 107 7.64 -1.30 -3.98
N TRP A 108 8.03 -1.46 -5.24
CA TRP A 108 8.05 -2.77 -5.87
C TRP A 108 9.26 -2.99 -6.79
N SER A 109 9.74 -4.22 -6.77
CA SER A 109 10.78 -4.80 -7.60
C SER A 109 10.54 -6.31 -7.70
N ASP A 110 11.47 -7.19 -7.40
CA ASP A 110 11.26 -8.63 -7.15
C ASP A 110 10.44 -8.91 -5.87
N SER A 111 10.37 -7.96 -4.96
CA SER A 111 9.46 -7.94 -3.82
C SER A 111 8.50 -6.75 -3.89
N THR A 112 7.42 -6.82 -3.13
CA THR A 112 6.44 -5.73 -3.04
C THR A 112 6.22 -5.39 -1.58
N GLU A 113 6.53 -4.14 -1.21
CA GLU A 113 6.42 -3.63 0.16
C GLU A 113 5.41 -2.48 0.24
N ILE A 114 4.57 -2.48 1.26
CA ILE A 114 3.76 -1.29 1.59
C ILE A 114 4.68 -0.32 2.31
N ALA A 115 5.34 0.55 1.55
CA ALA A 115 6.32 1.50 2.07
C ALA A 115 5.66 2.60 2.90
N MET A 116 4.44 3.01 2.53
CA MET A 116 3.60 3.91 3.31
C MET A 116 2.19 3.33 3.42
N PRO A 117 1.72 2.99 4.63
CA PRO A 117 0.33 2.59 4.88
C PRO A 117 -0.66 3.68 4.48
N TRP A 118 -1.94 3.31 4.39
CA TRP A 118 -3.02 4.23 4.06
C TRP A 118 -3.01 5.49 4.94
N ALA A 119 -3.01 6.64 4.30
CA ALA A 119 -3.04 7.95 4.92
C ALA A 119 -4.16 8.81 4.33
N TRP A 120 -4.92 9.49 5.19
CA TRP A 120 -5.94 10.44 4.78
C TRP A 120 -5.34 11.76 4.35
N ILE A 121 -5.87 12.34 3.27
CA ILE A 121 -5.59 13.69 2.80
C ILE A 121 -6.92 14.40 2.60
N ARG A 122 -7.23 15.34 3.51
CA ARG A 122 -8.49 16.11 3.54
C ARG A 122 -8.26 17.63 3.57
N ASN A 123 -7.03 18.02 3.70
CA ASN A 123 -6.62 19.43 3.76
C ASN A 123 -5.13 19.57 3.45
N ALA A 124 -4.68 20.80 3.28
CA ALA A 124 -3.28 21.10 2.99
C ALA A 124 -2.30 20.66 4.10
N GLY A 125 -2.76 20.56 5.35
CA GLY A 125 -1.94 20.04 6.46
C GLY A 125 -1.66 18.54 6.31
N ASP A 126 -2.69 17.76 5.96
CA ASP A 126 -2.55 16.34 5.67
C ASP A 126 -1.64 16.11 4.47
N ALA A 127 -1.83 16.88 3.39
CA ALA A 127 -1.03 16.78 2.18
C ALA A 127 0.46 17.00 2.47
N ARG A 128 0.81 18.06 3.19
CA ARG A 128 2.21 18.32 3.61
C ARG A 128 2.77 17.23 4.53
N ARG A 129 1.97 16.71 5.45
CA ARG A 129 2.37 15.60 6.32
C ARG A 129 2.69 14.36 5.50
N VAL A 130 1.83 13.99 4.54
CA VAL A 130 2.03 12.84 3.65
C VAL A 130 3.25 13.06 2.75
N ALA A 131 3.42 14.25 2.18
CA ALA A 131 4.61 14.62 1.40
C ALA A 131 5.91 14.43 2.21
N GLY A 132 5.90 14.85 3.47
CA GLY A 132 7.05 14.64 4.37
C GLY A 132 7.33 13.16 4.65
N LEU A 133 6.29 12.33 4.78
CA LEU A 133 6.45 10.88 4.91
C LEU A 133 7.06 10.27 3.66
N VAL A 134 6.57 10.64 2.47
CA VAL A 134 7.09 10.15 1.17
C VAL A 134 8.58 10.47 1.03
N ARG A 135 9.01 11.70 1.33
CA ARG A 135 10.45 12.06 1.29
C ARG A 135 11.32 11.24 2.23
N GLY A 136 10.77 10.81 3.35
CA GLY A 136 11.49 10.02 4.35
C GLY A 136 11.52 8.52 4.08
N LEU A 137 10.88 8.02 3.02
CA LEU A 137 10.86 6.59 2.71
C LEU A 137 12.26 6.11 2.29
N PRO A 138 12.77 5.02 2.89
CA PRO A 138 14.05 4.46 2.47
C PRO A 138 13.88 3.69 1.16
N GLN A 139 14.87 3.79 0.28
CA GLN A 139 14.95 2.92 -0.89
C GLN A 139 15.24 1.48 -0.45
N LYS A 140 14.36 0.57 -0.84
CA LYS A 140 14.55 -0.87 -0.68
C LYS A 140 14.32 -1.50 -2.06
N GLY A 141 15.35 -1.50 -2.87
CA GLY A 141 15.31 -2.03 -4.21
C GLY A 141 15.50 -3.54 -4.28
N GLY A 142 15.35 -4.08 -5.46
CA GLY A 142 15.63 -5.45 -5.84
C GLY A 142 16.06 -5.50 -7.30
N GLU A 143 16.46 -6.69 -7.75
CA GLU A 143 17.13 -6.86 -9.04
C GLU A 143 16.17 -6.79 -10.24
N TYR A 144 14.89 -7.18 -10.04
CA TYR A 144 13.95 -7.42 -11.14
C TYR A 144 12.72 -6.52 -11.08
N THR A 145 12.07 -6.37 -12.23
CA THR A 145 10.81 -5.64 -12.44
C THR A 145 9.66 -6.65 -12.44
N CYS A 146 9.10 -6.96 -11.26
CA CYS A 146 8.07 -8.01 -11.09
C CYS A 146 6.66 -7.44 -11.02
N LEU A 147 6.18 -6.87 -12.10
CA LEU A 147 4.94 -6.11 -12.17
C LEU A 147 3.70 -6.98 -11.89
N ALA A 148 3.64 -8.18 -12.44
CA ALA A 148 2.55 -9.14 -12.17
C ALA A 148 2.43 -9.48 -10.67
N ARG A 149 3.56 -9.65 -9.98
CA ARG A 149 3.57 -9.90 -8.53
C ARG A 149 3.09 -8.68 -7.76
N MET A 150 3.53 -7.49 -8.15
CA MET A 150 3.10 -6.25 -7.55
C MET A 150 1.59 -6.09 -7.67
N LEU A 151 1.01 -6.24 -8.87
CA LEU A 151 -0.44 -6.14 -9.09
C LEU A 151 -1.22 -7.17 -8.25
N SER A 152 -0.74 -8.42 -8.19
CA SER A 152 -1.33 -9.46 -7.35
C SER A 152 -1.26 -9.10 -5.86
N ARG A 153 -0.12 -8.59 -5.40
CA ARG A 153 0.05 -8.17 -4.01
C ARG A 153 -0.85 -7.00 -3.64
N VAL A 154 -0.99 -6.01 -4.53
CA VAL A 154 -1.91 -4.88 -4.37
C VAL A 154 -3.35 -5.37 -4.26
N ARG A 155 -3.77 -6.27 -5.17
CA ARG A 155 -5.10 -6.88 -5.13
C ARG A 155 -5.42 -7.56 -3.81
N ASP A 156 -4.49 -8.37 -3.31
CA ASP A 156 -4.76 -9.27 -2.19
C ASP A 156 -4.52 -8.63 -0.82
N HIS A 157 -3.62 -7.64 -0.74
CA HIS A 157 -3.14 -7.12 0.54
C HIS A 157 -3.18 -5.60 0.71
N VAL A 158 -3.45 -4.83 -0.35
CA VAL A 158 -3.53 -3.38 -0.25
C VAL A 158 -4.96 -2.91 -0.41
N VAL A 159 -5.57 -3.19 -1.54
CA VAL A 159 -6.94 -2.76 -1.87
C VAL A 159 -7.96 -3.19 -0.82
N PRO A 160 -7.98 -4.45 -0.30
CA PRO A 160 -8.96 -4.87 0.70
C PRO A 160 -8.82 -4.17 2.05
N HIS A 161 -7.71 -3.50 2.29
CA HIS A 161 -7.43 -2.80 3.55
C HIS A 161 -7.53 -1.26 3.42
N ALA A 162 -8.09 -0.76 2.32
CA ALA A 162 -8.38 0.65 2.17
C ALA A 162 -9.35 1.10 3.28
N PRO A 163 -9.03 2.15 4.05
CA PRO A 163 -9.88 2.59 5.14
C PRO A 163 -11.11 3.34 4.60
N GLY A 164 -12.25 3.08 5.22
CA GLY A 164 -13.48 3.78 4.89
C GLY A 164 -14.18 3.25 3.63
N ASP A 165 -15.11 4.07 3.12
CA ASP A 165 -15.79 3.85 1.86
C ASP A 165 -15.25 4.82 0.81
N ALA A 166 -14.65 4.30 -0.26
CA ALA A 166 -14.14 5.10 -1.37
C ALA A 166 -15.05 4.93 -2.59
N ARG A 167 -15.39 6.06 -3.25
CA ARG A 167 -16.20 6.02 -4.48
C ARG A 167 -15.51 5.25 -5.61
N ARG A 168 -14.18 5.25 -5.63
CA ARG A 168 -13.37 4.50 -6.57
C ARG A 168 -12.04 4.09 -5.95
N VAL A 169 -11.48 3.03 -6.48
CA VAL A 169 -10.13 2.57 -6.14
C VAL A 169 -9.26 2.69 -7.37
N VAL A 170 -8.12 3.32 -7.23
CA VAL A 170 -7.17 3.53 -8.33
C VAL A 170 -5.80 3.01 -7.91
N VAL A 171 -5.14 2.33 -8.82
CA VAL A 171 -3.74 1.92 -8.71
C VAL A 171 -2.96 2.68 -9.77
N ASP A 172 -1.98 3.42 -9.32
CA ASP A 172 -1.11 4.25 -10.15
C ASP A 172 0.25 3.61 -10.26
N VAL A 173 0.60 3.08 -11.44
CA VAL A 173 1.81 2.30 -11.66
C VAL A 173 2.86 3.15 -12.36
N SER A 174 3.97 3.43 -11.68
CA SER A 174 5.15 4.06 -12.29
C SER A 174 6.33 3.09 -12.33
N GLY A 175 7.07 3.11 -13.43
CA GLY A 175 8.26 2.28 -13.63
C GLY A 175 8.92 2.54 -14.98
N ASP A 176 10.17 2.07 -15.11
CA ASP A 176 11.00 2.26 -16.29
C ASP A 176 11.25 0.97 -17.08
N GLY A 177 10.54 -0.12 -16.74
CA GLY A 177 10.71 -1.42 -17.36
C GLY A 177 9.39 -2.19 -17.57
N ILE A 178 9.51 -3.26 -18.37
CA ILE A 178 8.47 -4.28 -18.53
C ILE A 178 8.67 -5.39 -17.49
N ASP A 179 7.64 -6.23 -17.29
CA ASP A 179 7.78 -7.41 -16.40
C ASP A 179 8.87 -8.37 -16.94
N ASN A 180 9.88 -8.63 -16.11
CA ASN A 180 10.97 -9.53 -16.43
C ASN A 180 11.10 -10.70 -15.43
N CYS A 181 10.08 -10.93 -14.61
CA CYS A 181 10.04 -11.95 -13.57
C CYS A 181 9.16 -13.14 -13.91
N GLU A 182 8.07 -12.89 -14.59
CA GLU A 182 6.99 -13.86 -14.76
C GLU A 182 6.83 -14.26 -16.24
N VAL A 183 6.09 -15.35 -16.43
CA VAL A 183 5.77 -15.81 -17.78
C VAL A 183 4.85 -14.81 -18.50
N ARG A 184 4.89 -14.89 -19.83
CA ARG A 184 4.00 -14.11 -20.68
C ARG A 184 2.54 -14.19 -20.19
N ARG A 185 1.83 -13.09 -20.24
CA ARG A 185 0.45 -12.92 -19.76
C ARG A 185 0.23 -12.94 -18.24
N ALA A 186 1.25 -13.12 -17.43
CA ALA A 186 1.07 -13.02 -15.99
C ALA A 186 0.64 -11.59 -15.58
N THR A 187 1.22 -10.58 -16.23
CA THR A 187 0.85 -9.17 -16.02
C THR A 187 -0.59 -8.92 -16.45
N ASP A 188 -1.00 -9.39 -17.64
CA ASP A 188 -2.39 -9.28 -18.11
C ASP A 188 -3.37 -9.92 -17.14
N ALA A 189 -3.08 -11.15 -16.69
CA ALA A 189 -3.95 -11.85 -15.76
C ALA A 189 -4.06 -11.15 -14.40
N ALA A 190 -2.95 -10.60 -13.88
CA ALA A 190 -2.93 -9.86 -12.62
C ALA A 190 -3.70 -8.53 -12.74
N ARG A 191 -3.50 -7.80 -13.85
CA ARG A 191 -4.29 -6.62 -14.20
C ARG A 191 -5.77 -6.94 -14.25
N ASP A 192 -6.16 -7.91 -15.06
CA ASP A 192 -7.57 -8.26 -15.30
C ASP A 192 -8.27 -8.69 -13.99
N ALA A 193 -7.55 -9.35 -13.09
CA ALA A 193 -8.06 -9.70 -11.77
C ALA A 193 -8.33 -8.48 -10.86
N LEU A 194 -7.55 -7.40 -10.97
CA LEU A 194 -7.82 -6.12 -10.30
C LEU A 194 -9.01 -5.40 -10.94
N LEU A 195 -9.06 -5.37 -12.28
CA LEU A 195 -10.18 -4.77 -13.02
C LEU A 195 -11.52 -5.43 -12.68
N ALA A 196 -11.52 -6.75 -12.49
CA ALA A 196 -12.71 -7.51 -12.07
C ALA A 196 -13.23 -7.10 -10.68
N GLN A 197 -12.40 -6.45 -9.84
CA GLN A 197 -12.80 -5.85 -8.57
C GLN A 197 -13.28 -4.39 -8.69
N GLY A 198 -13.38 -3.86 -9.91
CA GLY A 198 -13.76 -2.46 -10.16
C GLY A 198 -12.63 -1.46 -9.96
N VAL A 199 -11.38 -1.93 -9.83
CA VAL A 199 -10.21 -1.07 -9.71
C VAL A 199 -9.86 -0.47 -11.07
N THR A 200 -9.49 0.80 -11.10
CA THR A 200 -8.87 1.43 -12.27
C THR A 200 -7.35 1.41 -12.11
N ILE A 201 -6.63 1.07 -13.16
CA ILE A 201 -5.16 1.08 -13.17
C ILE A 201 -4.70 2.10 -14.20
N ASN A 202 -3.97 3.11 -13.72
CA ASN A 202 -3.32 4.14 -14.54
C ASN A 202 -1.81 3.87 -14.63
N GLY A 203 -1.16 4.40 -15.67
CA GLY A 203 0.27 4.19 -15.91
C GLY A 203 1.05 5.50 -15.97
N LEU A 204 2.28 5.46 -15.45
CA LEU A 204 3.30 6.49 -15.60
C LEU A 204 4.63 5.84 -15.99
N PRO A 205 4.79 5.35 -17.24
CA PRO A 205 6.08 4.87 -17.70
C PRO A 205 7.10 6.01 -17.72
N ILE A 206 8.31 5.70 -17.25
CA ILE A 206 9.44 6.63 -17.24
C ILE A 206 10.36 6.24 -18.38
N ILE A 207 10.39 7.04 -19.43
CA ILE A 207 11.17 6.76 -20.65
C ILE A 207 12.47 7.56 -20.61
N VAL A 208 13.57 6.85 -20.48
CA VAL A 208 14.93 7.43 -20.56
C VAL A 208 15.47 7.16 -21.96
N ALA A 209 15.67 8.22 -22.73
CA ALA A 209 16.06 8.11 -24.13
C ALA A 209 17.40 7.34 -24.30
N GLY A 210 17.37 6.31 -25.14
CA GLY A 210 18.51 5.43 -25.41
C GLY A 210 18.73 4.33 -24.37
N GLU A 211 17.93 4.29 -23.28
CA GLU A 211 18.00 3.21 -22.29
C GLU A 211 16.80 2.23 -22.41
N ASN A 212 15.57 2.74 -22.41
CA ASN A 212 14.36 1.94 -22.35
C ASN A 212 13.20 2.43 -23.25
N ASP A 213 13.49 3.30 -24.19
CA ASP A 213 12.55 3.77 -25.21
C ASP A 213 12.02 2.63 -26.09
N VAL A 214 12.86 1.60 -26.33
CA VAL A 214 12.49 0.35 -26.98
C VAL A 214 12.71 -0.81 -26.02
N VAL A 215 11.69 -1.62 -25.81
CA VAL A 215 11.68 -2.77 -24.89
C VAL A 215 11.26 -4.05 -25.61
N GLY A 216 11.45 -5.21 -24.99
CA GLY A 216 11.01 -6.52 -25.51
C GLY A 216 12.10 -7.32 -26.24
N VAL A 217 13.16 -6.70 -26.74
CA VAL A 217 14.25 -7.42 -27.41
C VAL A 217 15.54 -7.34 -26.61
N GLY A 218 15.96 -8.48 -26.05
CA GLY A 218 17.30 -8.65 -25.49
C GLY A 218 17.56 -7.95 -24.15
N THR A 219 16.59 -7.25 -23.61
CA THR A 219 16.71 -6.57 -22.33
C THR A 219 16.58 -7.55 -21.17
N PHE A 220 17.49 -7.51 -20.28
CA PHE A 220 17.62 -8.16 -18.97
C PHE A 220 17.16 -9.63 -18.86
N ARG A 221 18.10 -10.56 -18.67
CA ARG A 221 17.82 -11.97 -18.40
C ARG A 221 17.91 -12.26 -16.92
N ARG A 222 16.83 -12.78 -16.34
CA ARG A 222 16.95 -13.49 -15.07
C ARG A 222 17.84 -14.73 -15.28
N PRO A 223 18.95 -14.93 -14.53
CA PRO A 223 19.77 -16.12 -14.66
C PRO A 223 18.93 -17.38 -14.47
N GLY A 224 19.04 -18.32 -15.43
CA GLY A 224 18.33 -19.60 -15.39
C GLY A 224 17.02 -19.69 -16.18
N PHE A 225 16.58 -18.61 -16.81
CA PHE A 225 15.42 -18.62 -17.70
C PHE A 225 15.84 -18.28 -19.14
N ALA A 226 15.40 -19.08 -20.10
CA ALA A 226 15.48 -18.74 -21.51
C ALA A 226 14.36 -17.74 -21.87
N PHE A 227 14.57 -16.90 -22.88
CA PHE A 227 13.53 -15.99 -23.39
C PHE A 227 12.22 -16.71 -23.73
N GLU A 228 12.35 -17.92 -24.22
CA GLU A 228 11.22 -18.77 -24.61
C GLU A 228 10.39 -19.22 -23.40
N ASP A 229 11.01 -19.41 -22.24
CA ASP A 229 10.34 -19.81 -21.00
C ASP A 229 9.53 -18.66 -20.38
N LEU A 230 9.97 -17.41 -20.58
CA LEU A 230 9.27 -16.20 -20.11
C LEU A 230 8.15 -15.80 -21.07
N GLY A 231 8.13 -16.35 -22.30
CA GLY A 231 7.16 -15.98 -23.34
C GLY A 231 7.14 -14.49 -23.63
N LEU A 232 8.25 -13.79 -23.37
CA LEU A 232 8.42 -12.39 -23.69
C LEU A 232 8.30 -12.19 -25.19
N ASP A 233 7.56 -11.19 -25.63
CA ASP A 233 7.47 -10.86 -27.03
C ASP A 233 8.88 -10.54 -27.55
N ARG A 234 9.26 -11.24 -28.63
CA ARG A 234 10.48 -10.94 -29.38
C ARG A 234 10.34 -9.65 -30.17
N ASP A 235 9.11 -9.18 -30.29
CA ASP A 235 8.81 -7.98 -31.05
C ASP A 235 9.17 -6.75 -30.21
N ALA A 236 10.00 -5.89 -30.78
CA ALA A 236 10.33 -4.63 -30.19
C ALA A 236 9.07 -3.76 -30.07
N THR A 237 8.84 -3.20 -28.90
CA THR A 237 7.77 -2.22 -28.65
C THR A 237 8.30 -1.05 -27.86
N THR A 238 7.55 0.04 -27.78
CA THR A 238 7.92 1.16 -26.90
C THR A 238 7.35 0.90 -25.51
N LEU A 239 8.00 1.44 -24.48
CA LEU A 239 7.58 1.22 -23.09
C LEU A 239 6.16 1.74 -22.86
N ASP A 240 5.79 2.88 -23.42
CA ASP A 240 4.43 3.44 -23.31
C ASP A 240 3.37 2.59 -24.02
N ALA A 241 3.70 1.99 -25.18
CA ALA A 241 2.81 1.05 -25.84
C ALA A 241 2.62 -0.22 -25.00
N TRP A 242 3.70 -0.76 -24.44
CA TRP A 242 3.62 -1.92 -23.55
C TRP A 242 2.75 -1.65 -22.31
N TYR A 243 2.93 -0.48 -21.67
CA TYR A 243 2.07 -0.09 -20.54
C TYR A 243 0.61 0.05 -20.94
N ARG A 244 0.35 0.58 -22.14
CA ARG A 244 -1.01 0.71 -22.67
C ARG A 244 -1.67 -0.65 -22.88
N ASP A 245 -0.93 -1.60 -23.37
CA ASP A 245 -1.46 -2.92 -23.74
C ASP A 245 -1.55 -3.87 -22.53
N HIS A 246 -0.63 -3.76 -21.56
CA HIS A 246 -0.47 -4.77 -20.50
C HIS A 246 -0.71 -4.24 -19.07
N VAL A 247 -0.65 -2.93 -18.82
CA VAL A 247 -0.72 -2.38 -17.45
C VAL A 247 -2.03 -1.67 -17.19
N ILE A 248 -2.36 -0.67 -18.00
CA ILE A 248 -3.53 0.16 -17.72
C ILE A 248 -4.85 -0.56 -18.02
N GLY A 249 -5.91 -0.16 -17.31
CA GLY A 249 -7.26 -0.68 -17.55
C GLY A 249 -8.27 -0.18 -16.54
N GLY A 250 -9.54 -0.47 -16.82
CA GLY A 250 -10.67 -0.02 -16.02
C GLY A 250 -11.29 1.27 -16.52
N ALA A 251 -12.36 1.70 -15.86
CA ALA A 251 -13.13 2.86 -16.27
C ALA A 251 -12.32 4.15 -16.18
N GLY A 252 -12.16 4.84 -17.31
CA GLY A 252 -11.42 6.10 -17.39
C GLY A 252 -9.90 5.95 -17.21
N ALA A 253 -9.34 4.74 -17.36
CA ALA A 253 -7.91 4.50 -17.29
C ALA A 253 -7.15 5.32 -18.35
N PHE A 254 -6.01 5.84 -17.96
CA PHE A 254 -5.15 6.62 -18.85
C PHE A 254 -3.66 6.44 -18.55
N LEU A 255 -2.84 6.83 -19.50
CA LEU A 255 -1.41 6.78 -19.43
C LEU A 255 -0.84 8.21 -19.53
N HIS A 256 0.10 8.53 -18.68
CA HIS A 256 0.97 9.70 -18.79
C HIS A 256 2.41 9.24 -18.91
N VAL A 257 3.23 9.93 -19.68
CA VAL A 257 4.64 9.57 -19.88
C VAL A 257 5.53 10.60 -19.19
N ALA A 258 6.50 10.11 -18.41
CA ALA A 258 7.62 10.92 -17.95
C ALA A 258 8.81 10.73 -18.87
N HIS A 259 9.36 11.82 -19.40
CA HIS A 259 10.53 11.81 -20.28
C HIS A 259 11.82 11.96 -19.43
N GLY A 260 12.23 10.85 -18.83
CA GLY A 260 13.31 10.79 -17.85
C GLY A 260 12.84 11.05 -16.42
N TYR A 261 13.74 10.83 -15.48
CA TYR A 261 13.46 10.98 -14.06
C TYR A 261 13.37 12.45 -13.63
N GLU A 262 14.07 13.35 -14.30
CA GLU A 262 13.98 14.80 -14.09
C GLU A 262 12.59 15.35 -14.43
N ASP A 263 11.90 14.71 -15.37
CA ASP A 263 10.55 15.06 -15.79
C ASP A 263 9.46 14.43 -14.91
N PHE A 264 9.83 13.44 -14.08
CA PHE A 264 8.88 12.66 -13.31
C PHE A 264 7.93 13.53 -12.46
N GLY A 265 8.46 14.50 -11.73
CA GLY A 265 7.64 15.35 -10.85
C GLY A 265 6.59 16.15 -11.63
N ARG A 266 6.93 16.69 -12.81
CA ARG A 266 6.00 17.39 -13.69
C ARG A 266 4.91 16.44 -14.23
N ALA A 267 5.33 15.29 -14.76
CA ALA A 267 4.43 14.30 -15.34
C ALA A 267 3.50 13.72 -14.27
N PHE A 268 4.02 13.41 -13.09
CA PHE A 268 3.24 12.90 -11.96
C PHE A 268 2.20 13.94 -11.50
N ARG A 269 2.58 15.21 -11.34
CA ARG A 269 1.65 16.27 -10.97
C ARG A 269 0.50 16.41 -11.98
N GLN A 270 0.81 16.45 -13.28
CA GLN A 270 -0.21 16.55 -14.33
C GLN A 270 -1.15 15.35 -14.31
N LYS A 271 -0.58 14.16 -14.19
CA LYS A 271 -1.32 12.92 -14.07
C LYS A 271 -2.25 12.95 -12.85
N PHE A 272 -1.73 13.35 -11.69
CA PHE A 272 -2.46 13.37 -10.42
C PHE A 272 -3.65 14.34 -10.48
N VAL A 273 -3.48 15.54 -11.02
CA VAL A 273 -4.59 16.48 -11.25
C VAL A 273 -5.66 15.85 -12.15
N THR A 274 -5.26 15.25 -13.28
CA THR A 274 -6.20 14.59 -14.21
C THR A 274 -6.98 13.49 -13.49
N GLU A 275 -6.29 12.69 -12.70
CA GLU A 275 -6.87 11.56 -11.98
C GLU A 275 -7.90 12.01 -10.95
N ILE A 276 -7.57 12.99 -10.13
CA ILE A 276 -8.48 13.47 -9.08
C ILE A 276 -9.66 14.25 -9.68
N SER A 277 -9.42 15.04 -10.74
CA SER A 277 -10.47 15.82 -11.41
C SER A 277 -11.43 15.00 -12.27
N ALA A 278 -11.07 13.78 -12.64
CA ALA A 278 -11.89 12.86 -13.45
C ALA A 278 -13.03 12.20 -12.67
N LEU A 279 -13.41 12.73 -11.51
CA LEU A 279 -14.56 12.25 -10.75
C LEU A 279 -15.84 12.53 -11.58
N PRO A 280 -16.67 11.53 -11.90
CA PRO A 280 -17.98 11.78 -12.47
C PRO A 280 -18.80 12.58 -11.47
N HIS A 281 -19.29 13.71 -11.92
CA HIS A 281 -20.20 14.59 -11.17
C HIS A 281 -21.53 13.90 -10.86
#